data_fe873b3a8e3ba377a0365ad6ce86432a
#
_entry.id   fe873b3a8e3ba377a0365ad6ce86432a
#
_cell.length_a   1.000
_cell.length_b   1.000
_cell.length_c   1.000
_cell.angle_alpha   90.00
_cell.angle_beta   90.00
_cell.angle_gamma   90.00
#
_symmetry.space_group_name_H-M   'P 1'
#
loop_
_entity.id
_entity.type
_entity.pdbx_description
1 polymer ?
#
loop_
_entity_poly.entity_id
_entity_poly.type
_entity_poly.pdbx_seq_one_letter_code
_entity_poly.pdbx_strand_id
1 'polypeptide(L)'
;MKLSHFNFELPDELLAEYPAENRDESRLMVLNRKEQTIEHKMFKDVIDYFDEDDVMILNDTKVFPARLFGNKEKTGARIEVFLLRELNAEQRLWDVLVDPARKIRIGNKLYFGEDESLVAEVIDNTTSRGRTLRFLYDGSYEEFRKKLTELGQTPLPKYINRDVEPEDEERYQTIYAKNEGAVAAPTAGLHFSRHLLKRLEIKGINFAEVTLHVGLGTFNSVEVEDLSKHKMDSEEIKIPASTATAINKALVEKRRICAVGTTAMRTIESSVSSKGNLNEFEGWTNKFIFPPYDFSIANCMITNFHTPKSTLLMMTAAFGGHDFIKRAYEEAVKEKYKFYSYGDAMLII
;
A
#
# COMPACT_ATOMS: atom_id res chain seq x y z
N MET A 1 -18.59 3.93 15.75
CA MET A 1 -18.85 2.71 14.94
C MET A 1 -18.01 1.57 15.49
N LYS A 2 -18.47 0.33 15.35
CA LYS A 2 -17.81 -0.83 15.95
C LYS A 2 -17.08 -1.66 14.89
N LEU A 3 -16.00 -2.34 15.29
CA LEU A 3 -15.24 -3.25 14.44
C LEU A 3 -16.10 -4.36 13.83
N SER A 4 -17.03 -4.91 14.63
CA SER A 4 -17.95 -5.96 14.20
C SER A 4 -18.83 -5.59 13.00
N HIS A 5 -19.08 -4.30 12.76
CA HIS A 5 -19.83 -3.83 11.58
C HIS A 5 -19.08 -4.03 10.25
N PHE A 6 -17.77 -4.27 10.30
CA PHE A 6 -16.91 -4.49 9.12
C PHE A 6 -16.50 -5.95 8.94
N ASN A 7 -17.28 -6.86 9.53
CA ASN A 7 -17.07 -8.28 9.37
C ASN A 7 -17.98 -8.83 8.26
N PHE A 8 -17.43 -9.73 7.46
CA PHE A 8 -18.16 -10.53 6.47
C PHE A 8 -17.42 -11.85 6.25
N GLU A 9 -18.12 -12.86 5.72
CA GLU A 9 -17.51 -14.13 5.34
C GLU A 9 -16.77 -13.96 4.01
N LEU A 10 -15.47 -14.24 4.01
CA LEU A 10 -14.61 -14.23 2.84
C LEU A 10 -14.05 -15.63 2.63
N PRO A 11 -14.49 -16.37 1.59
CA PRO A 11 -13.93 -17.67 1.24
C PRO A 11 -12.46 -17.55 0.84
N ASP A 12 -11.61 -18.45 1.34
CA ASP A 12 -10.15 -18.43 1.09
C ASP A 12 -9.82 -18.54 -0.40
N GLU A 13 -10.64 -19.23 -1.19
CA GLU A 13 -10.46 -19.36 -2.64
C GLU A 13 -10.62 -18.04 -3.41
N LEU A 14 -11.16 -17.01 -2.78
CA LEU A 14 -11.27 -15.67 -3.37
C LEU A 14 -10.03 -14.81 -3.10
N LEU A 15 -9.10 -15.24 -2.27
CA LEU A 15 -7.81 -14.55 -2.07
C LEU A 15 -6.91 -14.83 -3.30
N ALA A 16 -6.49 -13.75 -3.97
CA ALA A 16 -5.68 -13.88 -5.18
C ALA A 16 -4.20 -14.07 -4.83
N GLU A 17 -3.65 -15.23 -5.12
CA GLU A 17 -2.22 -15.51 -4.96
C GLU A 17 -1.39 -15.05 -6.17
N TYR A 18 -2.02 -14.89 -7.32
CA TYR A 18 -1.42 -14.39 -8.58
C TYR A 18 -2.21 -13.22 -9.14
N PRO A 19 -1.52 -12.24 -9.76
CA PRO A 19 -2.19 -11.17 -10.48
C PRO A 19 -2.84 -11.69 -11.77
N ALA A 20 -3.76 -10.91 -12.36
CA ALA A 20 -4.26 -11.17 -13.70
C ALA A 20 -3.09 -11.18 -14.71
N GLU A 21 -3.19 -11.94 -15.81
CA GLU A 21 -2.15 -12.05 -16.83
C GLU A 21 -1.71 -10.67 -17.32
N ASN A 22 -2.65 -9.84 -17.74
CA ASN A 22 -2.43 -8.43 -18.04
C ASN A 22 -2.99 -7.57 -16.91
N ARG A 23 -2.29 -6.50 -16.52
CA ARG A 23 -2.64 -5.64 -15.38
C ARG A 23 -4.06 -5.10 -15.46
N ASP A 24 -4.50 -4.65 -16.63
CA ASP A 24 -5.79 -4.01 -16.87
C ASP A 24 -6.92 -4.97 -17.28
N GLU A 25 -6.68 -6.27 -17.16
CA GLU A 25 -7.67 -7.33 -17.38
C GLU A 25 -8.25 -7.92 -16.09
N SER A 26 -7.93 -7.36 -14.93
CA SER A 26 -8.67 -7.62 -13.71
C SER A 26 -10.11 -7.12 -13.86
N ARG A 27 -11.03 -7.69 -13.08
CA ARG A 27 -12.42 -7.21 -13.05
C ARG A 27 -12.50 -5.86 -12.34
N LEU A 28 -13.48 -5.07 -12.73
CA LEU A 28 -13.79 -3.78 -12.12
C LEU A 28 -15.26 -3.75 -11.71
N MET A 29 -15.52 -3.55 -10.44
CA MET A 29 -16.87 -3.25 -9.94
C MET A 29 -17.04 -1.73 -9.85
N VAL A 30 -17.98 -1.18 -10.61
CA VAL A 30 -18.26 0.26 -10.59
C VAL A 30 -19.45 0.53 -9.69
N LEU A 31 -19.25 1.37 -8.69
CA LEU A 31 -20.24 1.77 -7.70
C LEU A 31 -20.62 3.24 -7.89
N ASN A 32 -21.86 3.50 -8.29
CA ASN A 32 -22.41 4.84 -8.32
C ASN A 32 -23.12 5.14 -6.99
N ARG A 33 -22.51 6.02 -6.17
CA ARG A 33 -23.04 6.37 -4.83
C ARG A 33 -24.37 7.08 -4.87
N LYS A 34 -24.57 7.92 -5.89
CA LYS A 34 -25.79 8.73 -6.03
C LYS A 34 -26.98 7.85 -6.46
N GLU A 35 -26.76 6.99 -7.44
CA GLU A 35 -27.80 6.12 -8.00
C GLU A 35 -27.93 4.79 -7.28
N GLN A 36 -26.96 4.45 -6.40
CA GLN A 36 -26.90 3.19 -5.66
C GLN A 36 -26.85 1.96 -6.59
N THR A 37 -26.20 2.10 -7.76
CA THR A 37 -26.05 1.05 -8.77
C THR A 37 -24.68 0.39 -8.73
N ILE A 38 -24.65 -0.88 -9.11
CA ILE A 38 -23.44 -1.69 -9.24
C ILE A 38 -23.35 -2.16 -10.70
N GLU A 39 -22.19 -1.93 -11.34
CA GLU A 39 -21.87 -2.43 -12.67
C GLU A 39 -20.64 -3.32 -12.63
N HIS A 40 -20.58 -4.31 -13.52
CA HIS A 40 -19.44 -5.22 -13.67
C HIS A 40 -18.74 -4.94 -14.99
N LYS A 41 -17.46 -4.63 -14.94
CA LYS A 41 -16.60 -4.23 -16.05
C LYS A 41 -15.23 -4.92 -15.95
N MET A 42 -14.37 -4.66 -16.91
CA MET A 42 -12.94 -4.94 -16.83
C MET A 42 -12.20 -3.65 -16.49
N PHE A 43 -11.04 -3.75 -15.84
CA PHE A 43 -10.31 -2.53 -15.42
C PHE A 43 -9.94 -1.61 -16.58
N LYS A 44 -9.65 -2.15 -17.75
CA LYS A 44 -9.39 -1.37 -18.98
C LYS A 44 -10.54 -0.44 -19.38
N ASP A 45 -11.77 -0.72 -18.92
CA ASP A 45 -12.96 0.10 -19.20
C ASP A 45 -13.06 1.32 -18.26
N VAL A 46 -12.14 1.44 -17.30
CA VAL A 46 -12.11 2.59 -16.37
C VAL A 46 -12.08 3.93 -17.08
N ILE A 47 -11.46 3.97 -18.27
CA ILE A 47 -11.37 5.17 -19.12
C ILE A 47 -12.74 5.76 -19.50
N ASP A 48 -13.79 4.96 -19.53
CA ASP A 48 -15.15 5.39 -19.92
C ASP A 48 -15.81 6.26 -18.85
N TYR A 49 -15.26 6.28 -17.63
CA TYR A 49 -15.79 7.02 -16.47
C TYR A 49 -15.08 8.35 -16.21
N PHE A 50 -14.13 8.74 -17.06
CA PHE A 50 -13.34 9.96 -16.92
C PHE A 50 -13.37 10.79 -18.19
N ASP A 51 -13.37 12.11 -18.03
CA ASP A 51 -13.37 13.09 -19.08
C ASP A 51 -12.07 13.92 -19.10
N GLU A 52 -11.86 14.69 -20.17
CA GLU A 52 -10.75 15.62 -20.28
C GLU A 52 -10.69 16.55 -19.06
N ASP A 53 -9.49 16.83 -18.57
CA ASP A 53 -9.17 17.62 -17.37
C ASP A 53 -9.55 16.98 -16.02
N ASP A 54 -10.12 15.79 -15.99
CA ASP A 54 -10.20 15.02 -14.74
C ASP A 54 -8.80 14.67 -14.24
N VAL A 55 -8.67 14.43 -12.93
CA VAL A 55 -7.38 14.16 -12.28
C VAL A 55 -7.38 12.80 -11.59
N MET A 56 -6.37 12.01 -11.85
CA MET A 56 -6.06 10.80 -11.08
C MET A 56 -4.83 11.05 -10.19
N ILE A 57 -4.97 10.76 -8.90
CA ILE A 57 -3.90 10.90 -7.91
C ILE A 57 -3.26 9.54 -7.70
N LEU A 58 -1.97 9.45 -8.03
CA LEU A 58 -1.18 8.22 -7.99
C LEU A 58 -0.19 8.26 -6.83
N ASN A 59 -0.07 7.16 -6.09
CA ASN A 59 1.01 6.99 -5.12
C ASN A 59 2.24 6.40 -5.83
N ASP A 60 3.28 7.21 -5.98
CA ASP A 60 4.51 6.88 -6.72
C ASP A 60 5.58 6.16 -5.88
N THR A 61 5.21 5.69 -4.69
CA THR A 61 6.12 4.93 -3.85
C THR A 61 6.63 3.68 -4.56
N LYS A 62 7.89 3.33 -4.29
CA LYS A 62 8.55 2.15 -4.83
C LYS A 62 8.86 1.15 -3.71
N VAL A 63 8.44 -0.09 -3.92
CA VAL A 63 8.75 -1.20 -3.03
C VAL A 63 10.22 -1.59 -3.21
N PHE A 64 10.92 -1.79 -2.10
CA PHE A 64 12.27 -2.36 -2.13
C PHE A 64 12.25 -3.81 -1.62
N PRO A 65 13.27 -4.64 -1.97
CA PRO A 65 13.33 -6.03 -1.57
C PRO A 65 13.67 -6.14 -0.08
N ALA A 66 12.65 -6.04 0.76
CA ALA A 66 12.76 -5.85 2.21
C ALA A 66 12.96 -7.14 3.01
N ARG A 67 12.81 -8.32 2.39
CA ARG A 67 12.90 -9.60 3.10
C ARG A 67 14.26 -10.25 2.88
N LEU A 68 15.01 -10.43 3.97
CA LEU A 68 16.34 -11.05 3.98
C LEU A 68 16.28 -12.38 4.71
N PHE A 69 16.90 -13.41 4.14
CA PHE A 69 17.14 -14.68 4.80
C PHE A 69 18.62 -14.85 5.13
N GLY A 70 18.90 -15.35 6.30
CA GLY A 70 20.27 -15.53 6.76
C GLY A 70 20.37 -16.53 7.89
N ASN A 71 21.52 -16.52 8.55
CA ASN A 71 21.82 -17.43 9.64
C ASN A 71 22.35 -16.68 10.85
N LYS A 72 22.00 -17.19 12.03
CA LYS A 72 22.49 -16.66 13.29
C LYS A 72 23.91 -17.17 13.56
N GLU A 73 24.79 -16.27 13.99
CA GLU A 73 26.13 -16.60 14.49
C GLU A 73 26.09 -17.74 15.50
N LYS A 74 27.13 -18.55 15.54
CA LYS A 74 27.37 -19.67 16.46
C LYS A 74 26.44 -20.86 16.30
N THR A 75 25.20 -20.71 15.98
CA THR A 75 24.23 -21.80 15.89
C THR A 75 23.90 -22.22 14.48
N GLY A 76 24.18 -21.35 13.47
CA GLY A 76 23.77 -21.55 12.09
C GLY A 76 22.25 -21.58 11.86
N ALA A 77 21.47 -21.24 12.89
CA ALA A 77 20.02 -21.29 12.81
C ALA A 77 19.51 -20.30 11.76
N ARG A 78 18.68 -20.78 10.83
CA ARG A 78 18.04 -19.94 9.81
C ARG A 78 17.17 -18.86 10.47
N ILE A 79 17.28 -17.66 9.95
CA ILE A 79 16.51 -16.49 10.41
C ILE A 79 15.96 -15.72 9.21
N GLU A 80 14.85 -15.03 9.43
CA GLU A 80 14.28 -14.05 8.53
C GLU A 80 14.38 -12.66 9.16
N VAL A 81 14.81 -11.68 8.38
CA VAL A 81 14.79 -10.26 8.73
C VAL A 81 13.95 -9.53 7.71
N PHE A 82 12.97 -8.79 8.19
CA PHE A 82 12.12 -7.94 7.37
C PHE A 82 12.45 -6.48 7.66
N LEU A 83 13.06 -5.80 6.69
CA LEU A 83 13.42 -4.40 6.78
C LEU A 83 12.17 -3.53 6.77
N LEU A 84 12.04 -2.63 7.74
CA LEU A 84 10.90 -1.71 7.84
C LEU A 84 11.29 -0.30 7.41
N ARG A 85 12.34 0.23 8.01
CA ARG A 85 12.75 1.61 7.82
C ARG A 85 14.22 1.80 8.18
N GLU A 86 14.91 2.61 7.38
CA GLU A 86 16.24 3.10 7.72
C GLU A 86 16.15 4.20 8.78
N LEU A 87 16.82 4.02 9.90
CA LEU A 87 16.85 4.96 11.02
C LEU A 87 18.01 5.96 10.89
N ASN A 88 19.14 5.49 10.38
CA ASN A 88 20.34 6.32 10.18
C ASN A 88 21.21 5.70 9.08
N ALA A 89 21.40 6.44 7.98
CA ALA A 89 22.17 5.99 6.83
C ALA A 89 23.68 5.90 7.12
N GLU A 90 24.26 6.86 7.85
CA GLU A 90 25.69 6.87 8.17
C GLU A 90 26.09 5.69 9.04
N GLN A 91 25.25 5.35 10.01
CA GLN A 91 25.47 4.25 10.93
C GLN A 91 24.86 2.92 10.42
N ARG A 92 24.16 2.94 9.28
CA ARG A 92 23.45 1.79 8.68
C ARG A 92 22.53 1.11 9.68
N LEU A 93 21.78 1.94 10.45
CA LEU A 93 20.80 1.48 11.42
C LEU A 93 19.43 1.30 10.76
N TRP A 94 18.82 0.17 11.01
CA TRP A 94 17.52 -0.19 10.47
C TRP A 94 16.57 -0.69 11.56
N ASP A 95 15.34 -0.25 11.51
CA ASP A 95 14.22 -0.87 12.22
C ASP A 95 13.72 -2.06 11.40
N VAL A 96 13.60 -3.22 12.05
CA VAL A 96 13.29 -4.47 11.36
C VAL A 96 12.36 -5.35 12.20
N LEU A 97 11.67 -6.28 11.54
CA LEU A 97 11.09 -7.45 12.20
C LEU A 97 12.00 -8.66 11.99
N VAL A 98 12.01 -9.56 12.97
CA VAL A 98 12.82 -10.79 12.92
C VAL A 98 12.00 -12.03 13.23
N ASP A 99 12.35 -13.13 12.60
CA ASP A 99 11.77 -14.45 12.88
C ASP A 99 12.88 -15.54 12.86
N PRO A 100 12.95 -16.41 13.88
CA PRO A 100 12.18 -16.47 15.12
C PRO A 100 12.68 -15.46 16.18
N ALA A 101 11.82 -14.54 16.59
CA ALA A 101 12.19 -13.42 17.46
C ALA A 101 12.80 -13.83 18.82
N ARG A 102 12.34 -14.96 19.40
CA ARG A 102 12.82 -15.47 20.68
C ARG A 102 14.31 -15.87 20.67
N LYS A 103 14.84 -16.20 19.48
CA LYS A 103 16.22 -16.66 19.30
C LYS A 103 17.18 -15.51 18.94
N ILE A 104 16.66 -14.35 18.58
CA ILE A 104 17.44 -13.20 18.12
C ILE A 104 17.45 -12.13 19.21
N ARG A 105 18.60 -11.95 19.85
CA ARG A 105 18.80 -11.09 21.02
C ARG A 105 19.84 -10.03 20.75
N ILE A 106 19.83 -8.94 21.52
CA ILE A 106 20.86 -7.89 21.49
C ILE A 106 22.26 -8.51 21.56
N GLY A 107 23.17 -8.02 20.72
CA GLY A 107 24.55 -8.48 20.57
C GLY A 107 24.71 -9.70 19.67
N ASN A 108 23.62 -10.32 19.18
CA ASN A 108 23.75 -11.38 18.17
C ASN A 108 24.18 -10.79 16.82
N LYS A 109 25.04 -11.52 16.11
CA LYS A 109 25.35 -11.26 14.72
C LYS A 109 24.53 -12.17 13.81
N LEU A 110 24.06 -11.61 12.72
CA LEU A 110 23.24 -12.24 11.69
C LEU A 110 24.00 -12.15 10.37
N TYR A 111 24.13 -13.28 9.68
CA TYR A 111 24.89 -13.41 8.45
C TYR A 111 23.96 -13.66 7.28
N PHE A 112 24.14 -12.90 6.17
CA PHE A 112 23.31 -12.98 4.97
C PHE A 112 24.20 -13.23 3.75
N GLY A 113 23.63 -13.95 2.77
CA GLY A 113 24.33 -14.41 1.58
C GLY A 113 25.07 -15.74 1.81
N GLU A 114 25.28 -16.51 0.77
CA GLU A 114 26.01 -17.80 0.81
C GLU A 114 27.47 -17.60 1.22
N ASP A 115 28.02 -16.43 0.88
CA ASP A 115 29.39 -16.01 1.17
C ASP A 115 29.51 -15.19 2.48
N GLU A 116 28.42 -15.07 3.24
CA GLU A 116 28.35 -14.23 4.45
C GLU A 116 28.78 -12.78 4.19
N SER A 117 28.54 -12.30 2.96
CA SER A 117 29.01 -10.98 2.51
C SER A 117 28.31 -9.78 3.16
N LEU A 118 27.21 -10.03 3.87
CA LEU A 118 26.51 -9.01 4.62
C LEU A 118 26.28 -9.49 6.06
N VAL A 119 26.68 -8.69 7.03
CA VAL A 119 26.54 -8.98 8.46
C VAL A 119 25.76 -7.87 9.14
N ALA A 120 24.87 -8.23 10.06
CA ALA A 120 24.19 -7.26 10.92
C ALA A 120 24.34 -7.66 12.40
N GLU A 121 24.42 -6.65 13.25
CA GLU A 121 24.41 -6.78 14.71
C GLU A 121 23.08 -6.28 15.28
N VAL A 122 22.51 -7.05 16.18
CA VAL A 122 21.29 -6.65 16.91
C VAL A 122 21.66 -5.65 17.99
N ILE A 123 21.21 -4.39 17.83
CA ILE A 123 21.56 -3.30 18.75
C ILE A 123 20.49 -3.12 19.83
N ASP A 124 19.21 -3.25 19.48
CA ASP A 124 18.09 -3.01 20.40
C ASP A 124 16.87 -3.87 20.06
N ASN A 125 15.96 -4.00 21.03
CA ASN A 125 14.65 -4.59 20.90
C ASN A 125 13.60 -3.48 20.91
N THR A 126 12.81 -3.35 19.82
CA THR A 126 11.79 -2.31 19.71
C THR A 126 10.39 -2.81 20.09
N THR A 127 10.04 -4.02 19.67
CA THR A 127 8.78 -4.70 20.00
C THR A 127 9.02 -6.19 20.23
N SER A 128 7.96 -6.97 20.44
CA SER A 128 8.08 -8.44 20.62
C SER A 128 8.82 -9.13 19.45
N ARG A 129 8.65 -8.63 18.22
CA ARG A 129 9.34 -9.10 17.01
C ARG A 129 10.28 -8.05 16.41
N GLY A 130 10.22 -6.82 16.87
CA GLY A 130 11.01 -5.69 16.37
C GLY A 130 12.42 -5.68 16.94
N ARG A 131 13.39 -5.31 16.09
CA ARG A 131 14.79 -5.09 16.44
C ARG A 131 15.33 -3.86 15.73
N THR A 132 16.34 -3.27 16.32
CA THR A 132 17.23 -2.35 15.61
C THR A 132 18.47 -3.12 15.20
N LEU A 133 18.78 -3.15 13.91
CA LEU A 133 19.99 -3.74 13.38
C LEU A 133 20.97 -2.67 12.94
N ARG A 134 22.25 -2.90 13.20
CA ARG A 134 23.38 -2.20 12.57
C ARG A 134 24.00 -3.13 11.55
N PHE A 135 23.99 -2.74 10.27
CA PHE A 135 24.71 -3.48 9.24
C PHE A 135 26.21 -3.12 9.29
N LEU A 136 27.03 -4.19 9.36
CA LEU A 136 28.47 -4.13 9.35
C LEU A 136 28.92 -4.43 7.92
N TYR A 137 29.22 -3.40 7.15
CA TYR A 137 29.60 -3.53 5.75
C TYR A 137 30.79 -2.62 5.47
N ASP A 138 31.85 -3.18 4.89
CA ASP A 138 33.04 -2.43 4.53
C ASP A 138 32.96 -1.99 3.09
N GLY A 139 32.46 -0.76 2.87
CA GLY A 139 32.22 -0.18 1.56
C GLY A 139 31.38 1.09 1.63
N SER A 140 31.11 1.69 0.50
CA SER A 140 30.25 2.86 0.39
C SER A 140 28.78 2.55 0.75
N TYR A 141 28.02 3.59 1.02
CA TYR A 141 26.58 3.44 1.24
C TYR A 141 25.86 2.86 0.01
N GLU A 142 26.27 3.25 -1.20
CA GLU A 142 25.70 2.78 -2.46
C GLU A 142 25.98 1.28 -2.67
N GLU A 143 27.19 0.82 -2.37
CA GLU A 143 27.55 -0.61 -2.43
C GLU A 143 26.76 -1.42 -1.40
N PHE A 144 26.59 -0.88 -0.19
CA PHE A 144 25.75 -1.48 0.84
C PHE A 144 24.30 -1.60 0.37
N ARG A 145 23.71 -0.55 -0.18
CA ARG A 145 22.33 -0.57 -0.71
C ARG A 145 22.18 -1.56 -1.85
N LYS A 146 23.16 -1.65 -2.73
CA LYS A 146 23.20 -2.65 -3.80
C LYS A 146 23.21 -4.07 -3.24
N LYS A 147 24.03 -4.33 -2.21
CA LYS A 147 24.09 -5.64 -1.54
C LYS A 147 22.77 -6.00 -0.86
N LEU A 148 22.08 -5.06 -0.21
CA LEU A 148 20.74 -5.29 0.32
C LEU A 148 19.75 -5.68 -0.76
N THR A 149 19.81 -5.01 -1.92
CA THR A 149 18.93 -5.31 -3.06
C THR A 149 19.21 -6.68 -3.65
N GLU A 150 20.49 -7.08 -3.78
CA GLU A 150 20.88 -8.38 -4.29
C GLU A 150 20.44 -9.55 -3.40
N LEU A 151 20.49 -9.37 -2.08
CA LEU A 151 20.15 -10.41 -1.10
C LEU A 151 18.67 -10.41 -0.69
N GLY A 152 17.99 -9.29 -0.89
CA GLY A 152 16.61 -9.10 -0.53
C GLY A 152 15.65 -9.76 -1.51
N GLN A 153 14.48 -10.12 -0.99
CA GLN A 153 13.36 -10.62 -1.80
C GLN A 153 12.17 -9.67 -1.73
N THR A 154 11.37 -9.69 -2.79
CA THR A 154 10.11 -8.94 -2.85
C THR A 154 9.23 -9.29 -1.64
N PRO A 155 8.77 -8.30 -0.88
CA PRO A 155 8.04 -8.53 0.36
C PRO A 155 6.55 -8.82 0.10
N LEU A 156 6.23 -9.93 -0.56
CA LEU A 156 4.86 -10.33 -0.80
C LEU A 156 4.08 -10.45 0.52
N PRO A 157 2.79 -10.07 0.54
CA PRO A 157 1.94 -10.25 1.70
C PRO A 157 1.83 -11.71 2.14
N LYS A 158 1.71 -11.95 3.43
CA LYS A 158 1.70 -13.31 4.02
C LYS A 158 0.54 -14.21 3.57
N TYR A 159 -0.56 -13.63 3.08
CA TYR A 159 -1.69 -14.43 2.58
C TYR A 159 -1.35 -15.13 1.26
N ILE A 160 -0.34 -14.65 0.53
CA ILE A 160 0.20 -15.31 -0.67
C ILE A 160 1.05 -16.48 -0.18
N ASN A 161 0.46 -17.67 -0.22
CA ASN A 161 1.05 -18.89 0.33
C ASN A 161 1.84 -19.68 -0.74
N ARG A 162 2.75 -18.98 -1.40
CA ARG A 162 3.70 -19.54 -2.37
C ARG A 162 5.05 -18.84 -2.24
N ASP A 163 6.08 -19.45 -2.82
CA ASP A 163 7.38 -18.80 -2.91
C ASP A 163 7.33 -17.57 -3.84
N VAL A 164 8.23 -16.64 -3.58
CA VAL A 164 8.42 -15.47 -4.45
C VAL A 164 9.01 -15.93 -5.78
N GLU A 165 8.37 -15.56 -6.87
CA GLU A 165 8.81 -15.83 -8.23
C GLU A 165 9.54 -14.60 -8.81
N PRO A 166 10.43 -14.76 -9.80
CA PRO A 166 11.16 -13.64 -10.40
C PRO A 166 10.26 -12.54 -10.94
N GLU A 167 9.09 -12.90 -11.47
CA GLU A 167 8.10 -11.97 -12.00
C GLU A 167 7.47 -11.08 -10.93
N ASP A 168 7.48 -11.49 -9.65
CA ASP A 168 6.90 -10.71 -8.56
C ASP A 168 7.64 -9.39 -8.33
N GLU A 169 8.93 -9.32 -8.65
CA GLU A 169 9.69 -8.06 -8.56
C GLU A 169 9.05 -6.96 -9.42
N GLU A 170 8.63 -7.30 -10.63
CA GLU A 170 7.94 -6.36 -11.53
C GLU A 170 6.44 -6.28 -11.22
N ARG A 171 5.79 -7.42 -10.93
CA ARG A 171 4.33 -7.47 -10.79
C ARG A 171 3.83 -6.87 -9.48
N TYR A 172 4.61 -6.95 -8.39
CA TYR A 172 4.31 -6.30 -7.10
C TYR A 172 4.88 -4.88 -7.02
N GLN A 173 4.84 -4.17 -8.14
CA GLN A 173 5.31 -2.80 -8.32
C GLN A 173 4.39 -2.08 -9.30
N THR A 174 4.02 -0.81 -9.01
CA THR A 174 3.31 0.00 -9.99
C THR A 174 4.25 0.39 -11.13
N ILE A 175 3.69 0.58 -12.32
CA ILE A 175 4.49 0.98 -13.50
C ILE A 175 5.01 2.42 -13.42
N TYR A 176 4.54 3.20 -12.44
CA TYR A 176 4.93 4.58 -12.17
C TYR A 176 5.68 4.75 -10.84
N ALA A 177 6.13 3.65 -10.23
CA ALA A 177 6.91 3.70 -9.00
C ALA A 177 8.24 4.45 -9.19
N LYS A 178 8.53 5.42 -8.30
CA LYS A 178 9.73 6.29 -8.37
C LYS A 178 10.48 6.34 -7.05
N ASN A 179 9.78 6.66 -5.96
CA ASN A 179 10.36 6.98 -4.67
C ASN A 179 10.43 5.72 -3.80
N GLU A 180 11.64 5.16 -3.64
CA GLU A 180 11.87 3.96 -2.84
C GLU A 180 11.66 4.21 -1.34
N GLY A 181 11.02 3.28 -0.64
CA GLY A 181 10.79 3.36 0.80
C GLY A 181 9.63 2.49 1.29
N ALA A 182 8.84 1.90 0.40
CA ALA A 182 7.71 1.06 0.76
C ALA A 182 8.10 -0.41 0.93
N VAL A 183 7.46 -1.08 1.89
CA VAL A 183 7.54 -2.53 2.07
C VAL A 183 6.27 -3.25 1.58
N ALA A 184 5.33 -2.50 1.02
CA ALA A 184 4.16 -3.03 0.32
C ALA A 184 3.76 -2.09 -0.83
N ALA A 185 3.23 -2.67 -1.90
CA ALA A 185 2.79 -1.90 -3.06
C ALA A 185 1.46 -1.17 -2.81
N PRO A 186 1.24 0.02 -3.39
CA PRO A 186 -0.08 0.65 -3.46
C PRO A 186 -0.94 -0.09 -4.49
N THR A 187 -1.60 -1.15 -4.05
CA THR A 187 -2.09 -2.25 -4.90
C THR A 187 -3.15 -1.85 -5.93
N ALA A 188 -3.94 -0.80 -5.68
CA ALA A 188 -4.87 -0.29 -6.70
C ALA A 188 -4.14 0.22 -7.96
N GLY A 189 -2.90 0.69 -7.81
CA GLY A 189 -2.06 1.09 -8.93
C GLY A 189 -1.54 -0.07 -9.79
N LEU A 190 -1.55 -1.30 -9.27
CA LEU A 190 -1.09 -2.48 -10.00
C LEU A 190 -1.96 -2.82 -11.22
N HIS A 191 -3.21 -2.35 -11.22
CA HIS A 191 -4.15 -2.56 -12.33
C HIS A 191 -3.84 -1.72 -13.58
N PHE A 192 -3.02 -0.67 -13.45
CA PHE A 192 -2.69 0.17 -14.60
C PHE A 192 -1.59 -0.48 -15.45
N SER A 193 -1.89 -0.71 -16.73
CA SER A 193 -0.90 -1.02 -17.75
C SER A 193 -0.33 0.27 -18.36
N ARG A 194 0.87 0.20 -18.96
CA ARG A 194 1.45 1.33 -19.70
C ARG A 194 0.52 1.77 -20.83
N HIS A 195 -0.13 0.81 -21.48
CA HIS A 195 -1.09 1.07 -22.56
C HIS A 195 -2.31 1.85 -22.04
N LEU A 196 -2.90 1.42 -20.93
CA LEU A 196 -4.07 2.11 -20.34
C LEU A 196 -3.71 3.52 -19.87
N LEU A 197 -2.57 3.72 -19.19
CA LEU A 197 -2.12 5.06 -18.80
C LEU A 197 -1.95 5.98 -20.01
N LYS A 198 -1.37 5.46 -21.09
CA LYS A 198 -1.20 6.25 -22.33
C LYS A 198 -2.52 6.63 -22.96
N ARG A 199 -3.51 5.75 -22.98
CA ARG A 199 -4.87 6.03 -23.45
C ARG A 199 -5.56 7.11 -22.60
N LEU A 200 -5.43 7.04 -21.29
CA LEU A 200 -5.95 8.04 -20.36
C LEU A 200 -5.29 9.41 -20.59
N GLU A 201 -3.97 9.45 -20.76
CA GLU A 201 -3.24 10.68 -21.09
C GLU A 201 -3.70 11.29 -22.41
N ILE A 202 -3.86 10.48 -23.46
CA ILE A 202 -4.36 10.93 -24.77
C ILE A 202 -5.80 11.46 -24.66
N LYS A 203 -6.62 10.89 -23.79
CA LYS A 203 -7.98 11.38 -23.51
C LYS A 203 -7.99 12.72 -22.78
N GLY A 204 -6.83 13.16 -22.23
CA GLY A 204 -6.70 14.43 -21.52
C GLY A 204 -6.87 14.33 -20.02
N ILE A 205 -6.81 13.11 -19.45
CA ILE A 205 -6.79 12.92 -17.99
C ILE A 205 -5.42 13.33 -17.45
N ASN A 206 -5.43 14.15 -16.41
CA ASN A 206 -4.23 14.60 -15.72
C ASN A 206 -3.85 13.63 -14.61
N PHE A 207 -2.53 13.41 -14.43
CA PHE A 207 -1.99 12.62 -13.34
C PHE A 207 -1.28 13.52 -12.33
N ALA A 208 -1.61 13.36 -11.06
CA ALA A 208 -0.96 14.05 -9.95
C ALA A 208 -0.32 13.01 -9.03
N GLU A 209 0.95 13.18 -8.69
CA GLU A 209 1.68 12.21 -7.91
C GLU A 209 1.79 12.64 -6.45
N VAL A 210 1.60 11.70 -5.55
CA VAL A 210 1.91 11.81 -4.13
C VAL A 210 2.76 10.62 -3.73
N THR A 211 3.47 10.72 -2.62
CA THR A 211 4.22 9.59 -2.05
C THR A 211 3.65 9.25 -0.69
N LEU A 212 3.35 7.98 -0.44
CA LEU A 212 3.17 7.40 0.87
C LEU A 212 3.94 6.09 0.90
N HIS A 213 4.93 6.00 1.77
CA HIS A 213 5.68 4.77 1.95
C HIS A 213 4.90 3.79 2.82
N VAL A 214 4.32 2.78 2.16
CA VAL A 214 3.45 1.81 2.81
C VAL A 214 4.25 0.91 3.72
N GLY A 215 3.89 0.93 5.01
CA GLY A 215 4.45 0.05 6.03
C GLY A 215 3.60 -1.20 6.27
N LEU A 216 4.10 -2.09 7.13
CA LEU A 216 3.36 -3.32 7.48
C LEU A 216 2.09 -3.07 8.29
N GLY A 217 2.02 -1.98 9.03
CA GLY A 217 0.88 -1.63 9.87
C GLY A 217 -0.45 -1.53 9.11
N THR A 218 -0.38 -1.17 7.83
CA THR A 218 -1.55 -1.11 6.94
C THR A 218 -2.26 -2.45 6.80
N PHE A 219 -1.55 -3.57 6.98
CA PHE A 219 -2.10 -4.93 6.88
C PHE A 219 -2.44 -5.55 8.25
N ASN A 220 -2.19 -4.85 9.34
CA ASN A 220 -2.55 -5.33 10.66
C ASN A 220 -4.07 -5.24 10.84
N SER A 221 -4.65 -6.29 11.42
CA SER A 221 -6.05 -6.29 11.80
C SER A 221 -6.29 -5.30 12.95
N VAL A 222 -7.42 -4.61 12.92
CA VAL A 222 -7.88 -3.83 14.06
C VAL A 222 -8.33 -4.80 15.15
N GLU A 223 -7.82 -4.60 16.37
CA GLU A 223 -8.08 -5.51 17.50
C GLU A 223 -9.08 -4.95 18.50
N VAL A 224 -9.39 -3.65 18.41
CA VAL A 224 -10.29 -2.96 19.33
C VAL A 224 -11.69 -2.83 18.73
N GLU A 225 -12.72 -3.16 19.52
CA GLU A 225 -14.12 -3.07 19.06
C GLU A 225 -14.57 -1.63 18.84
N ASP A 226 -14.13 -0.71 19.69
CA ASP A 226 -14.37 0.72 19.51
C ASP A 226 -13.28 1.34 18.64
N LEU A 227 -13.63 1.66 17.38
CA LEU A 227 -12.67 2.14 16.39
C LEU A 227 -11.98 3.45 16.80
N SER A 228 -12.59 4.27 17.65
CA SER A 228 -11.96 5.52 18.13
C SER A 228 -10.71 5.26 18.99
N LYS A 229 -10.54 4.05 19.48
CA LYS A 229 -9.39 3.62 20.29
C LYS A 229 -8.26 3.00 19.47
N HIS A 230 -8.50 2.73 18.18
CA HIS A 230 -7.45 2.21 17.31
C HIS A 230 -6.41 3.28 17.01
N LYS A 231 -5.15 2.89 17.06
CA LYS A 231 -4.01 3.75 16.70
C LYS A 231 -3.39 3.22 15.42
N MET A 232 -3.45 4.06 14.37
CA MET A 232 -2.74 3.79 13.12
C MET A 232 -1.24 3.98 13.32
N ASP A 233 -0.46 3.11 12.69
CA ASP A 233 0.97 3.33 12.54
C ASP A 233 1.23 4.56 11.68
N SER A 234 2.31 5.28 12.00
CA SER A 234 2.73 6.44 11.22
C SER A 234 3.44 6.00 9.95
N GLU A 235 3.10 6.63 8.84
CA GLU A 235 3.74 6.44 7.54
C GLU A 235 4.21 7.77 6.98
N GLU A 236 5.35 7.76 6.32
CA GLU A 236 5.93 8.94 5.69
C GLU A 236 5.16 9.29 4.41
N ILE A 237 4.81 10.57 4.27
CA ILE A 237 4.08 11.09 3.12
C ILE A 237 4.73 12.34 2.55
N LYS A 238 4.54 12.51 1.23
CA LYS A 238 4.93 13.72 0.51
C LYS A 238 3.86 14.11 -0.51
N ILE A 239 3.50 15.38 -0.49
CA ILE A 239 2.61 16.03 -1.45
C ILE A 239 3.39 17.17 -2.07
N PRO A 240 3.86 17.05 -3.33
CA PRO A 240 4.56 18.14 -4.01
C PRO A 240 3.67 19.37 -4.23
N ALA A 241 4.28 20.56 -4.27
CA ALA A 241 3.57 21.80 -4.55
C ALA A 241 2.84 21.77 -5.91
N SER A 242 3.44 21.13 -6.92
CA SER A 242 2.81 20.95 -8.23
C SER A 242 1.54 20.11 -8.17
N THR A 243 1.54 19.07 -7.36
CA THR A 243 0.35 18.22 -7.11
C THR A 243 -0.74 19.02 -6.40
N ALA A 244 -0.41 19.76 -5.35
CA ALA A 244 -1.37 20.61 -4.64
C ALA A 244 -2.00 21.65 -5.59
N THR A 245 -1.19 22.29 -6.43
CA THR A 245 -1.66 23.27 -7.44
C THR A 245 -2.63 22.63 -8.43
N ALA A 246 -2.28 21.48 -9.01
CA ALA A 246 -3.11 20.80 -9.99
C ALA A 246 -4.46 20.35 -9.40
N ILE A 247 -4.43 19.79 -8.19
CA ILE A 247 -5.64 19.32 -7.51
C ILE A 247 -6.53 20.51 -7.12
N ASN A 248 -5.97 21.60 -6.58
CA ASN A 248 -6.74 22.77 -6.21
C ASN A 248 -7.40 23.45 -7.44
N LYS A 249 -6.71 23.45 -8.59
CA LYS A 249 -7.31 23.88 -9.86
C LYS A 249 -8.52 23.00 -10.22
N ALA A 250 -8.37 21.70 -10.18
CA ALA A 250 -9.45 20.74 -10.48
C ALA A 250 -10.65 20.90 -9.51
N LEU A 251 -10.41 21.21 -8.24
CA LEU A 251 -11.46 21.52 -7.25
C LEU A 251 -12.28 22.75 -7.68
N VAL A 252 -11.60 23.83 -8.06
CA VAL A 252 -12.25 25.07 -8.53
C VAL A 252 -13.06 24.81 -9.81
N GLU A 253 -12.54 24.04 -10.74
CA GLU A 253 -13.17 23.69 -12.00
C GLU A 253 -14.22 22.57 -11.87
N LYS A 254 -14.43 22.04 -10.65
CA LYS A 254 -15.36 20.94 -10.34
C LYS A 254 -15.15 19.68 -11.18
N ARG A 255 -13.89 19.37 -11.45
CA ARG A 255 -13.49 18.18 -12.17
C ARG A 255 -13.61 16.93 -11.28
N ARG A 256 -13.63 15.76 -11.91
CA ARG A 256 -13.50 14.50 -11.17
C ARG A 256 -12.05 14.38 -10.68
N ILE A 257 -11.90 14.15 -9.37
CA ILE A 257 -10.63 13.94 -8.71
C ILE A 257 -10.67 12.55 -8.11
N CYS A 258 -9.91 11.63 -8.70
CA CYS A 258 -9.89 10.24 -8.33
C CYS A 258 -8.64 9.88 -7.53
N ALA A 259 -8.80 9.45 -6.28
CA ALA A 259 -7.71 8.85 -5.54
C ALA A 259 -7.52 7.39 -6.00
N VAL A 260 -6.36 7.07 -6.54
CA VAL A 260 -5.99 5.70 -6.91
C VAL A 260 -5.35 5.02 -5.72
N GLY A 261 -6.15 4.26 -5.00
CA GLY A 261 -5.80 3.55 -3.78
C GLY A 261 -6.11 4.30 -2.49
N THR A 262 -6.29 3.53 -1.43
CA THR A 262 -6.50 4.03 -0.08
C THR A 262 -5.31 4.85 0.43
N THR A 263 -4.10 4.54 -0.04
CA THR A 263 -2.87 5.26 0.32
C THR A 263 -2.87 6.67 -0.26
N ALA A 264 -3.25 6.85 -1.53
CA ALA A 264 -3.41 8.17 -2.14
C ALA A 264 -4.51 8.98 -1.44
N MET A 265 -5.66 8.35 -1.13
CA MET A 265 -6.74 8.98 -0.39
C MET A 265 -6.28 9.47 0.98
N ARG A 266 -5.62 8.61 1.76
CA ARG A 266 -5.11 8.98 3.09
C ARG A 266 -4.09 10.11 3.03
N THR A 267 -3.23 10.10 2.02
CA THR A 267 -2.22 11.14 1.83
C THR A 267 -2.86 12.51 1.63
N ILE A 268 -3.78 12.63 0.67
CA ILE A 268 -4.41 13.92 0.39
C ILE A 268 -5.28 14.42 1.54
N GLU A 269 -6.01 13.51 2.22
CA GLU A 269 -6.82 13.88 3.38
C GLU A 269 -5.98 14.24 4.63
N SER A 270 -4.68 13.96 4.62
CA SER A 270 -3.76 14.31 5.71
C SER A 270 -3.27 15.77 5.67
N SER A 271 -3.45 16.47 4.55
CA SER A 271 -2.95 17.85 4.39
C SER A 271 -4.00 18.81 3.80
N VAL A 272 -5.21 18.73 4.30
CA VAL A 272 -6.31 19.62 3.92
C VAL A 272 -6.30 20.87 4.77
N SER A 273 -6.34 22.05 4.14
CA SER A 273 -6.47 23.34 4.83
C SER A 273 -7.88 23.54 5.40
N SER A 274 -8.01 24.50 6.31
CA SER A 274 -9.34 24.90 6.85
C SER A 274 -10.31 25.43 5.78
N LYS A 275 -9.80 25.80 4.61
CA LYS A 275 -10.59 26.25 3.45
C LYS A 275 -10.95 25.11 2.49
N GLY A 276 -10.56 23.86 2.78
CA GLY A 276 -10.81 22.70 1.94
C GLY A 276 -9.82 22.52 0.76
N ASN A 277 -8.74 23.28 0.73
CA ASN A 277 -7.70 23.13 -0.29
C ASN A 277 -6.63 22.13 0.15
N LEU A 278 -5.98 21.50 -0.81
CA LEU A 278 -4.81 20.66 -0.56
C LEU A 278 -3.56 21.53 -0.38
N ASN A 279 -2.78 21.29 0.66
CA ASN A 279 -1.47 21.90 0.86
C ASN A 279 -0.36 20.95 0.41
N GLU A 280 0.77 21.53 -0.04
CA GLU A 280 2.02 20.78 -0.09
C GLU A 280 2.40 20.31 1.32
N PHE A 281 3.01 19.16 1.41
CA PHE A 281 3.36 18.58 2.71
C PHE A 281 4.47 17.55 2.56
N GLU A 282 5.36 17.50 3.52
CA GLU A 282 6.34 16.43 3.69
C GLU A 282 6.45 16.10 5.17
N GLY A 283 6.24 14.86 5.55
CA GLY A 283 6.25 14.44 6.96
C GLY A 283 5.54 13.12 7.18
N TRP A 284 4.89 12.98 8.32
CA TRP A 284 4.29 11.73 8.77
C TRP A 284 2.78 11.85 8.95
N THR A 285 2.05 10.77 8.64
CA THR A 285 0.62 10.66 8.92
C THR A 285 0.30 9.37 9.66
N ASN A 286 -0.54 9.46 10.67
CA ASN A 286 -1.19 8.35 11.36
C ASN A 286 -2.72 8.45 11.22
N LYS A 287 -3.18 9.14 10.19
CA LYS A 287 -4.60 9.38 9.98
C LYS A 287 -5.36 8.08 9.78
N PHE A 288 -6.35 7.84 10.63
CA PHE A 288 -7.29 6.74 10.55
C PHE A 288 -8.65 7.26 10.08
N ILE A 289 -9.12 6.77 8.94
CA ILE A 289 -10.38 7.18 8.33
C ILE A 289 -11.38 6.02 8.44
N PHE A 290 -12.49 6.28 9.10
CA PHE A 290 -13.63 5.38 9.24
C PHE A 290 -14.94 6.16 9.31
N PRO A 291 -16.11 5.56 9.04
CA PRO A 291 -17.38 6.28 9.05
C PRO A 291 -17.79 6.76 10.46
N PRO A 292 -18.41 7.97 10.59
CA PRO A 292 -18.63 8.94 9.53
C PRO A 292 -17.37 9.79 9.26
N TYR A 293 -17.09 10.08 7.99
CA TYR A 293 -15.98 10.95 7.58
C TYR A 293 -16.36 11.74 6.33
N ASP A 294 -16.11 13.05 6.34
CA ASP A 294 -16.35 13.94 5.21
C ASP A 294 -15.05 14.16 4.44
N PHE A 295 -14.99 13.60 3.23
CA PHE A 295 -13.83 13.75 2.35
C PHE A 295 -13.81 15.13 1.69
N SER A 296 -12.65 15.77 1.68
CA SER A 296 -12.51 17.16 1.26
C SER A 296 -12.01 17.31 -0.17
N ILE A 297 -11.24 16.37 -0.68
CA ILE A 297 -10.49 16.52 -1.94
C ILE A 297 -11.06 15.61 -3.04
N ALA A 298 -10.95 14.30 -2.88
CA ALA A 298 -11.37 13.36 -3.91
C ALA A 298 -12.88 13.13 -3.88
N ASN A 299 -13.49 13.10 -5.06
CA ASN A 299 -14.90 12.75 -5.27
C ASN A 299 -15.07 11.38 -5.96
N CYS A 300 -13.96 10.71 -6.25
CA CYS A 300 -13.88 9.40 -6.88
C CYS A 300 -12.73 8.60 -6.28
N MET A 301 -12.84 7.28 -6.22
CA MET A 301 -11.81 6.41 -5.66
C MET A 301 -11.73 5.10 -6.43
N ILE A 302 -10.51 4.68 -6.75
CA ILE A 302 -10.18 3.32 -7.21
C ILE A 302 -9.52 2.59 -6.05
N THR A 303 -9.96 1.37 -5.75
CA THR A 303 -9.38 0.56 -4.68
C THR A 303 -9.53 -0.93 -4.99
N ASN A 304 -8.76 -1.78 -4.30
CA ASN A 304 -8.97 -3.22 -4.31
C ASN A 304 -10.12 -3.60 -3.37
N PHE A 305 -10.54 -4.86 -3.43
CA PHE A 305 -11.39 -5.46 -2.39
C PHE A 305 -10.53 -5.83 -1.19
N HIS A 306 -10.96 -5.40 0.00
CA HIS A 306 -10.22 -5.52 1.25
C HIS A 306 -10.75 -6.64 2.13
N THR A 307 -9.92 -7.12 3.04
CA THR A 307 -10.29 -8.17 4.00
C THR A 307 -11.22 -7.66 5.10
N PRO A 308 -11.99 -8.55 5.74
CA PRO A 308 -12.82 -8.19 6.88
C PRO A 308 -12.02 -7.49 7.98
N LYS A 309 -12.65 -6.52 8.65
CA LYS A 309 -12.09 -5.78 9.80
C LYS A 309 -10.80 -5.01 9.52
N SER A 310 -10.43 -4.79 8.24
CA SER A 310 -9.27 -3.99 7.88
C SER A 310 -9.56 -2.48 7.92
N THR A 311 -8.54 -1.69 8.23
CA THR A 311 -8.63 -0.23 8.16
C THR A 311 -8.96 0.26 6.75
N LEU A 312 -8.54 -0.50 5.73
CA LEU A 312 -8.79 -0.20 4.32
C LEU A 312 -10.27 -0.36 3.95
N LEU A 313 -10.93 -1.41 4.46
CA LEU A 313 -12.38 -1.59 4.30
C LEU A 313 -13.15 -0.45 4.99
N MET A 314 -12.69 -0.01 6.15
CA MET A 314 -13.31 1.08 6.89
C MET A 314 -13.24 2.40 6.12
N MET A 315 -12.10 2.73 5.51
CA MET A 315 -11.96 3.91 4.65
C MET A 315 -12.86 3.79 3.41
N THR A 316 -12.88 2.64 2.77
CA THR A 316 -13.75 2.38 1.61
C THR A 316 -15.22 2.57 1.98
N ALA A 317 -15.65 2.06 3.14
CA ALA A 317 -17.00 2.24 3.65
C ALA A 317 -17.31 3.68 4.04
N ALA A 318 -16.32 4.43 4.55
CA ALA A 318 -16.47 5.86 4.81
C ALA A 318 -16.72 6.64 3.52
N PHE A 319 -16.05 6.26 2.42
CA PHE A 319 -16.17 6.94 1.14
C PHE A 319 -17.43 6.52 0.35
N GLY A 320 -17.72 5.24 0.29
CA GLY A 320 -18.84 4.70 -0.51
C GLY A 320 -20.18 4.67 0.22
N GLY A 321 -20.19 4.86 1.54
CA GLY A 321 -21.34 4.61 2.41
C GLY A 321 -21.36 3.17 2.90
N HIS A 322 -21.47 3.00 4.22
CA HIS A 322 -21.32 1.69 4.87
C HIS A 322 -22.25 0.61 4.30
N ASP A 323 -23.55 0.91 4.18
CA ASP A 323 -24.53 -0.08 3.73
C ASP A 323 -24.38 -0.41 2.24
N PHE A 324 -24.01 0.57 1.43
CA PHE A 324 -23.76 0.37 0.01
C PHE A 324 -22.51 -0.47 -0.22
N ILE A 325 -21.42 -0.18 0.49
CA ILE A 325 -20.19 -0.99 0.42
C ILE A 325 -20.44 -2.41 0.92
N LYS A 326 -21.20 -2.59 2.00
CA LYS A 326 -21.58 -3.93 2.47
C LYS A 326 -22.30 -4.74 1.37
N ARG A 327 -23.29 -4.12 0.72
CA ARG A 327 -24.01 -4.75 -0.42
C ARG A 327 -23.07 -5.06 -1.58
N ALA A 328 -22.15 -4.16 -1.91
CA ALA A 328 -21.15 -4.38 -2.95
C ALA A 328 -20.23 -5.56 -2.64
N TYR A 329 -19.83 -5.74 -1.39
CA TYR A 329 -18.99 -6.85 -0.95
C TYR A 329 -19.75 -8.19 -0.97
N GLU A 330 -21.02 -8.20 -0.57
CA GLU A 330 -21.89 -9.36 -0.71
C GLU A 330 -22.03 -9.79 -2.18
N GLU A 331 -22.21 -8.82 -3.09
CA GLU A 331 -22.25 -9.06 -4.53
C GLU A 331 -20.90 -9.55 -5.07
N ALA A 332 -19.77 -8.97 -4.58
CA ALA A 332 -18.43 -9.39 -4.99
C ALA A 332 -18.14 -10.86 -4.62
N VAL A 333 -18.51 -11.28 -3.42
CA VAL A 333 -18.35 -12.68 -2.99
C VAL A 333 -19.22 -13.62 -3.86
N LYS A 334 -20.49 -13.25 -4.09
CA LYS A 334 -21.42 -14.01 -4.93
C LYS A 334 -20.92 -14.16 -6.37
N GLU A 335 -20.41 -13.07 -6.95
CA GLU A 335 -19.89 -13.01 -8.32
C GLU A 335 -18.43 -13.48 -8.42
N LYS A 336 -17.84 -13.99 -7.32
CA LYS A 336 -16.49 -14.54 -7.25
C LYS A 336 -15.39 -13.56 -7.70
N TYR A 337 -15.51 -12.31 -7.28
CA TYR A 337 -14.40 -11.37 -7.40
C TYR A 337 -13.22 -11.85 -6.56
N LYS A 338 -12.01 -11.52 -7.01
CA LYS A 338 -10.79 -11.80 -6.28
C LYS A 338 -10.47 -10.65 -5.34
N PHE A 339 -9.99 -11.00 -4.16
CA PHE A 339 -9.74 -10.07 -3.05
C PHE A 339 -8.24 -9.88 -2.81
N TYR A 340 -7.91 -8.80 -2.13
CA TYR A 340 -6.60 -8.42 -1.63
C TYR A 340 -5.67 -7.84 -2.70
N SER A 341 -4.34 -7.94 -2.50
CA SER A 341 -3.32 -7.19 -3.26
C SER A 341 -3.31 -7.49 -4.76
N TYR A 342 -3.43 -8.75 -5.14
CA TYR A 342 -3.51 -9.20 -6.54
C TYR A 342 -4.95 -9.42 -7.03
N GLY A 343 -5.92 -9.05 -6.22
CA GLY A 343 -7.34 -9.21 -6.55
C GLY A 343 -7.86 -8.20 -7.57
N ASP A 344 -9.17 -8.15 -7.67
CA ASP A 344 -9.89 -7.26 -8.56
C ASP A 344 -10.04 -5.85 -7.98
N ALA A 345 -10.59 -4.93 -8.77
CA ALA A 345 -10.71 -3.52 -8.43
C ALA A 345 -12.16 -3.07 -8.29
N MET A 346 -12.32 -1.97 -7.57
CA MET A 346 -13.56 -1.24 -7.37
C MET A 346 -13.34 0.23 -7.79
N LEU A 347 -14.27 0.80 -8.54
CA LEU A 347 -14.35 2.23 -8.83
C LEU A 347 -15.59 2.78 -8.14
N ILE A 348 -15.43 3.77 -7.27
CA ILE A 348 -16.50 4.42 -6.52
C ILE A 348 -16.65 5.86 -7.02
N ILE A 349 -17.81 6.17 -7.64
CA ILE A 349 -18.14 7.47 -8.25
C ILE A 349 -19.39 8.09 -7.62
#